data_aee09955a4e410519a33a912614b2aaf
#
_entry.id   aee09955a4e410519a33a912614b2aaf
#
_cell.length_a   1.000
_cell.length_b   1.000
_cell.length_c   1.000
_cell.angle_alpha   90.00
_cell.angle_beta   90.00
_cell.angle_gamma   90.00
#
_symmetry.space_group_name_H-M   'P 1'
#
loop_
_entity.id
_entity.type
_entity.pdbx_description
1 polymer ?
#
loop_
_entity_poly.entity_id
_entity_poly.type
_entity_poly.pdbx_seq_one_letter_code
_entity_poly.pdbx_strand_id
1 'polypeptide(L)'
;MRVHVIGAGPTGMSVAWEILRSTDHQVTIYDRKESAGGSWWEPSGGKRDLHAHRIVFDNAFVNTNSLFEEMGIEWDDIFQPANTDVYKTVFKNLKPMDYLTLASLAVRVLAQPAKYKRISLKDALGELSESGEKLLKALPLIMDGVVWQTMSAFEFVKSFDHVGLSKQYVQKVSGKVMSDKMQKALVDKGVTFMFDRDLEKVHYEKDGYEATFSNKTKIKDDILVLCIDNSKALQLVGENW
;
A
#
# COMPACT_ATOMS: atom_id res chain seq x y z
N MET A 1 26.16 -11.26 2.47
CA MET A 1 25.23 -12.20 1.81
C MET A 1 24.54 -11.45 0.68
N ARG A 2 23.98 -12.15 -0.29
CA ARG A 2 23.15 -11.55 -1.35
C ARG A 2 21.69 -11.68 -0.96
N VAL A 3 20.89 -10.68 -1.29
CA VAL A 3 19.44 -10.70 -1.13
C VAL A 3 18.79 -10.48 -2.48
N HIS A 4 17.91 -11.40 -2.85
CA HIS A 4 17.16 -11.37 -4.09
C HIS A 4 15.70 -10.96 -3.77
N VAL A 5 15.31 -9.76 -4.21
CA VAL A 5 13.95 -9.24 -4.04
C VAL A 5 13.19 -9.45 -5.34
N ILE A 6 12.06 -10.14 -5.28
CA ILE A 6 11.20 -10.41 -6.44
C ILE A 6 10.03 -9.44 -6.41
N GLY A 7 9.99 -8.56 -7.41
CA GLY A 7 9.03 -7.48 -7.57
C GLY A 7 9.66 -6.11 -7.34
N ALA A 8 9.76 -5.32 -8.42
CA ALA A 8 10.23 -3.93 -8.40
C ALA A 8 9.08 -2.92 -8.21
N GLY A 9 8.03 -3.31 -7.52
CA GLY A 9 6.98 -2.40 -7.08
C GLY A 9 7.40 -1.58 -5.86
N PRO A 10 6.53 -0.65 -5.38
CA PRO A 10 6.80 0.15 -4.19
C PRO A 10 7.27 -0.69 -3.00
N THR A 11 6.59 -1.81 -2.74
CA THR A 11 6.92 -2.72 -1.64
C THR A 11 8.34 -3.27 -1.78
N GLY A 12 8.72 -3.81 -2.95
CA GLY A 12 10.04 -4.37 -3.16
C GLY A 12 11.14 -3.33 -3.08
N MET A 13 10.90 -2.13 -3.61
CA MET A 13 11.84 -1.02 -3.51
C MET A 13 12.02 -0.54 -2.06
N SER A 14 10.94 -0.47 -1.28
CA SER A 14 11.00 -0.12 0.15
C SER A 14 11.75 -1.18 0.96
N VAL A 15 11.48 -2.47 0.72
CA VAL A 15 12.20 -3.57 1.37
C VAL A 15 13.70 -3.53 1.05
N ALA A 16 14.05 -3.30 -0.22
CA ALA A 16 15.45 -3.17 -0.62
C ALA A 16 16.17 -2.01 0.10
N TRP A 17 15.48 -0.87 0.26
CA TRP A 17 16.01 0.27 1.01
C TRP A 17 16.26 -0.09 2.48
N GLU A 18 15.30 -0.73 3.15
CA GLU A 18 15.44 -1.15 4.53
C GLU A 18 16.57 -2.16 4.74
N ILE A 19 16.76 -3.09 3.80
CA ILE A 19 17.86 -4.04 3.86
C ILE A 19 19.21 -3.31 3.78
N LEU A 20 19.37 -2.38 2.84
CA LEU A 20 20.60 -1.60 2.70
C LEU A 20 20.88 -0.70 3.90
N ARG A 21 19.84 -0.15 4.51
CA ARG A 21 19.95 0.69 5.70
C ARG A 21 20.40 -0.10 6.94
N SER A 22 19.97 -1.35 7.04
CA SER A 22 20.11 -2.17 8.24
C SER A 22 21.23 -3.21 8.14
N THR A 23 21.82 -3.41 6.95
CA THR A 23 22.79 -4.49 6.70
C THR A 23 23.80 -4.10 5.61
N ASP A 24 24.91 -4.85 5.55
CA ASP A 24 25.90 -4.78 4.45
C ASP A 24 25.60 -5.78 3.33
N HIS A 25 24.35 -6.17 3.14
CA HIS A 25 23.97 -7.15 2.12
C HIS A 25 23.94 -6.51 0.73
N GLN A 26 24.34 -7.29 -0.27
CA GLN A 26 24.15 -6.91 -1.67
C GLN A 26 22.72 -7.23 -2.06
N VAL A 27 22.00 -6.26 -2.65
CA VAL A 27 20.62 -6.42 -3.05
C VAL A 27 20.48 -6.42 -4.56
N THR A 28 19.75 -7.42 -5.08
CA THR A 28 19.29 -7.45 -6.48
C THR A 28 17.80 -7.55 -6.52
N ILE A 29 17.14 -6.65 -7.27
CA ILE A 29 15.69 -6.65 -7.48
C ILE A 29 15.38 -7.21 -8.86
N TYR A 30 14.44 -8.14 -8.93
CA TYR A 30 13.97 -8.77 -10.16
C TYR A 30 12.52 -8.38 -10.41
N ASP A 31 12.16 -8.05 -11.65
CA ASP A 31 10.77 -7.86 -12.06
C ASP A 31 10.49 -8.48 -13.41
N ARG A 32 9.27 -8.96 -13.59
CA ARG A 32 8.80 -9.50 -14.87
C ARG A 32 8.57 -8.44 -15.94
N LYS A 33 8.37 -7.18 -15.53
CA LYS A 33 8.19 -6.03 -16.42
C LYS A 33 9.54 -5.47 -16.85
N GLU A 34 9.50 -4.63 -17.87
CA GLU A 34 10.66 -3.94 -18.44
C GLU A 34 11.19 -2.77 -17.59
N SER A 35 10.44 -2.38 -16.55
CA SER A 35 10.78 -1.26 -15.65
C SER A 35 10.17 -1.41 -14.28
N ALA A 36 10.70 -0.67 -13.31
CA ALA A 36 10.17 -0.59 -11.96
C ALA A 36 8.79 0.09 -11.93
N GLY A 37 8.02 -0.14 -10.85
CA GLY A 37 6.76 0.53 -10.61
C GLY A 37 5.66 -0.36 -10.06
N GLY A 38 5.64 -1.64 -10.38
CA GLY A 38 4.61 -2.54 -9.89
C GLY A 38 3.19 -2.04 -10.21
N SER A 39 2.42 -1.67 -9.18
CA SER A 39 1.10 -1.05 -9.32
C SER A 39 1.15 0.40 -9.81
N TRP A 40 2.29 1.07 -9.72
CA TRP A 40 2.52 2.42 -10.25
C TRP A 40 3.08 2.41 -11.67
N TRP A 41 3.30 1.21 -12.22
CA TRP A 41 3.81 1.06 -13.58
C TRP A 41 2.83 1.59 -14.61
N GLU A 42 3.34 2.34 -15.57
CA GLU A 42 2.58 2.86 -16.71
C GLU A 42 3.14 2.26 -18.00
N PRO A 43 2.28 1.73 -18.87
CA PRO A 43 2.73 1.24 -20.17
C PRO A 43 3.30 2.39 -21.00
N SER A 44 4.36 2.12 -21.75
CA SER A 44 4.91 3.04 -22.73
C SER A 44 3.82 3.46 -23.71
N GLY A 45 3.52 4.77 -23.77
CA GLY A 45 2.46 5.31 -24.64
C GLY A 45 1.42 6.18 -23.95
N GLY A 46 1.61 6.53 -22.68
CA GLY A 46 0.86 7.61 -22.02
C GLY A 46 -0.60 7.32 -21.71
N LYS A 47 -0.98 6.04 -21.58
CA LYS A 47 -2.28 5.72 -20.98
C LYS A 47 -2.24 6.12 -19.50
N ARG A 48 -3.27 6.86 -19.07
CA ARG A 48 -3.38 7.33 -17.69
C ARG A 48 -3.24 6.16 -16.70
N ASP A 49 -2.43 6.38 -15.71
CA ASP A 49 -2.40 5.55 -14.51
C ASP A 49 -3.82 5.46 -13.93
N LEU A 50 -4.36 4.25 -13.93
CA LEU A 50 -5.68 3.95 -13.37
C LEU A 50 -5.60 3.60 -11.88
N HIS A 51 -4.45 3.80 -11.25
CA HIS A 51 -4.26 3.50 -9.84
C HIS A 51 -5.20 4.33 -8.96
N ALA A 52 -5.99 3.67 -8.13
CA ALA A 52 -7.07 4.30 -7.37
C ALA A 52 -6.58 5.19 -6.20
N HIS A 53 -5.39 4.92 -5.65
CA HIS A 53 -4.88 5.60 -4.46
C HIS A 53 -4.14 6.89 -4.81
N ARG A 54 -4.90 7.95 -5.07
CA ARG A 54 -4.34 9.26 -5.42
C ARG A 54 -4.44 10.29 -4.32
N ILE A 55 -5.11 9.96 -3.21
CA ILE A 55 -5.22 10.83 -2.04
C ILE A 55 -4.33 10.24 -0.95
N VAL A 56 -3.44 11.07 -0.43
CA VAL A 56 -2.55 10.74 0.68
C VAL A 56 -2.74 11.76 1.80
N PHE A 57 -2.38 11.37 3.00
CA PHE A 57 -2.55 12.17 4.22
C PHE A 57 -1.20 12.34 4.90
N ASP A 58 -0.78 13.56 5.18
CA ASP A 58 0.53 13.85 5.76
C ASP A 58 0.78 13.11 7.09
N ASN A 59 -0.22 13.09 7.96
CA ASN A 59 -0.10 12.45 9.28
C ASN A 59 -0.35 10.93 9.27
N ALA A 60 -0.95 10.37 8.20
CA ALA A 60 -1.22 8.94 8.11
C ALA A 60 -0.13 8.19 7.34
N PHE A 61 0.56 8.89 6.43
CA PHE A 61 1.61 8.31 5.58
C PHE A 61 3.02 8.61 6.10
N VAL A 62 3.19 8.61 7.43
CA VAL A 62 4.47 8.93 8.10
C VAL A 62 5.63 8.06 7.62
N ASN A 63 5.40 6.77 7.42
CA ASN A 63 6.44 5.86 6.93
C ASN A 63 6.84 6.17 5.48
N THR A 64 5.88 6.53 4.63
CA THR A 64 6.15 6.93 3.24
C THR A 64 6.93 8.23 3.19
N ASN A 65 6.56 9.19 4.04
CA ASN A 65 7.24 10.47 4.14
C ASN A 65 8.68 10.28 4.60
N SER A 66 8.90 9.53 5.68
CA SER A 66 10.26 9.21 6.18
C SER A 66 11.09 8.48 5.13
N LEU A 67 10.52 7.48 4.44
CA LEU A 67 11.21 6.75 3.38
C LEU A 67 11.61 7.66 2.21
N PHE A 68 10.73 8.57 1.80
CA PHE A 68 11.03 9.51 0.73
C PHE A 68 12.13 10.49 1.14
N GLU A 69 12.07 11.05 2.35
CA GLU A 69 13.10 11.91 2.91
C GLU A 69 14.47 11.21 2.92
N GLU A 70 14.54 9.97 3.41
CA GLU A 70 15.75 9.15 3.41
C GLU A 70 16.29 8.85 2.00
N MET A 71 15.40 8.70 1.02
CA MET A 71 15.76 8.52 -0.40
C MET A 71 16.11 9.83 -1.12
N GLY A 72 16.01 10.99 -0.44
CA GLY A 72 16.20 12.30 -1.05
C GLY A 72 15.08 12.68 -2.04
N ILE A 73 13.87 12.17 -1.80
CA ILE A 73 12.67 12.47 -2.60
C ILE A 73 11.83 13.49 -1.84
N GLU A 74 11.77 14.71 -2.32
CA GLU A 74 10.96 15.75 -1.70
C GLU A 74 9.47 15.46 -1.86
N TRP A 75 8.71 15.55 -0.73
CA TRP A 75 7.26 15.33 -0.73
C TRP A 75 6.54 16.21 -1.73
N ASP A 76 6.91 17.49 -1.76
CA ASP A 76 6.30 18.49 -2.64
C ASP A 76 6.63 18.28 -4.13
N ASP A 77 7.63 17.46 -4.46
CA ASP A 77 7.88 17.05 -5.85
C ASP A 77 6.82 16.07 -6.36
N ILE A 78 6.27 15.26 -5.47
CA ILE A 78 5.36 14.16 -5.78
C ILE A 78 3.90 14.56 -5.54
N PHE A 79 3.64 15.28 -4.46
CA PHE A 79 2.29 15.59 -3.99
C PHE A 79 2.02 17.09 -3.94
N GLN A 80 0.76 17.45 -4.03
CA GLN A 80 0.25 18.81 -3.82
C GLN A 80 -1.00 18.77 -2.96
N PRO A 81 -1.31 19.85 -2.19
CA PRO A 81 -2.54 19.92 -1.43
C PRO A 81 -3.77 19.65 -2.30
N ALA A 82 -4.70 18.83 -1.80
CA ALA A 82 -5.95 18.55 -2.48
C ALA A 82 -6.85 19.79 -2.46
N ASN A 83 -7.45 20.12 -3.58
CA ASN A 83 -8.40 21.24 -3.68
C ASN A 83 -9.76 20.93 -3.03
N THR A 84 -10.04 19.66 -2.77
CA THR A 84 -11.31 19.20 -2.19
C THR A 84 -11.01 18.28 -1.01
N ASP A 85 -11.52 18.66 0.15
CA ASP A 85 -11.50 17.81 1.33
C ASP A 85 -12.71 16.86 1.29
N VAL A 86 -12.46 15.60 0.98
CA VAL A 86 -13.51 14.56 0.85
C VAL A 86 -14.26 14.39 2.17
N TYR A 87 -13.56 14.33 3.30
CA TYR A 87 -14.19 14.16 4.61
C TYR A 87 -15.05 15.35 4.97
N LYS A 88 -14.53 16.56 4.77
CA LYS A 88 -15.29 17.79 5.02
C LYS A 88 -16.56 17.84 4.17
N THR A 89 -16.47 17.39 2.93
CA THR A 89 -17.64 17.30 2.05
C THR A 89 -18.65 16.27 2.55
N VAL A 90 -18.19 15.10 2.99
CA VAL A 90 -19.08 14.06 3.56
C VAL A 90 -19.73 14.59 4.84
N PHE A 91 -18.94 15.04 5.80
CA PHE A 91 -19.45 15.50 7.09
C PHE A 91 -20.43 16.67 6.93
N LYS A 92 -20.14 17.65 6.06
CA LYS A 92 -21.06 18.78 5.82
C LYS A 92 -22.46 18.36 5.37
N ASN A 93 -22.60 17.18 4.76
CA ASN A 93 -23.87 16.69 4.23
C ASN A 93 -24.60 15.71 5.18
N LEU A 94 -24.05 15.41 6.35
CA LEU A 94 -24.70 14.62 7.38
C LEU A 94 -25.76 15.47 8.13
N LYS A 95 -26.82 14.81 8.58
CA LYS A 95 -27.85 15.43 9.45
C LYS A 95 -27.40 15.38 10.92
N PRO A 96 -27.95 16.23 11.80
CA PRO A 96 -27.60 16.23 13.22
C PRO A 96 -27.72 14.85 13.91
N MET A 97 -28.74 14.05 13.55
CA MET A 97 -28.89 12.70 14.10
C MET A 97 -27.80 11.74 13.66
N ASP A 98 -27.28 11.87 12.42
CA ASP A 98 -26.17 11.05 11.93
C ASP A 98 -24.90 11.33 12.74
N TYR A 99 -24.65 12.58 13.11
CA TYR A 99 -23.52 12.94 13.98
C TYR A 99 -23.64 12.32 15.38
N LEU A 100 -24.85 12.32 15.96
CA LEU A 100 -25.09 11.67 17.26
C LEU A 100 -24.87 10.16 17.17
N THR A 101 -25.31 9.54 16.08
CA THR A 101 -25.08 8.11 15.80
C THR A 101 -23.59 7.80 15.69
N LEU A 102 -22.83 8.61 14.94
CA LEU A 102 -21.37 8.45 14.81
C LEU A 102 -20.65 8.69 16.14
N ALA A 103 -20.99 9.74 16.88
CA ALA A 103 -20.40 10.00 18.20
C ALA A 103 -20.67 8.85 19.18
N SER A 104 -21.91 8.36 19.21
CA SER A 104 -22.29 7.17 20.00
C SER A 104 -21.49 5.92 19.58
N LEU A 105 -21.31 5.72 18.27
CA LEU A 105 -20.47 4.62 17.77
C LEU A 105 -19.04 4.76 18.26
N ALA A 106 -18.43 5.93 18.14
CA ALA A 106 -17.06 6.17 18.58
C ALA A 106 -16.88 5.84 20.07
N VAL A 107 -17.78 6.34 20.92
CA VAL A 107 -17.76 6.06 22.37
C VAL A 107 -17.89 4.54 22.64
N ARG A 108 -18.81 3.87 21.98
CA ARG A 108 -19.01 2.41 22.16
C ARG A 108 -17.81 1.60 21.70
N VAL A 109 -17.18 1.98 20.59
CA VAL A 109 -15.97 1.33 20.06
C VAL A 109 -14.80 1.51 21.01
N LEU A 110 -14.58 2.73 21.51
CA LEU A 110 -13.51 3.00 22.47
C LEU A 110 -13.71 2.28 23.80
N ALA A 111 -14.96 2.16 24.27
CA ALA A 111 -15.28 1.45 25.49
C ALA A 111 -15.16 -0.10 25.36
N GLN A 112 -15.41 -0.66 24.19
CA GLN A 112 -15.46 -2.11 23.97
C GLN A 112 -14.78 -2.52 22.66
N PRO A 113 -13.49 -2.21 22.46
CA PRO A 113 -12.80 -2.40 21.19
C PRO A 113 -12.82 -3.85 20.70
N ALA A 114 -12.63 -4.82 21.58
CA ALA A 114 -12.64 -6.25 21.24
C ALA A 114 -13.99 -6.72 20.65
N LYS A 115 -15.11 -6.18 21.13
CA LYS A 115 -16.44 -6.46 20.62
C LYS A 115 -16.61 -5.89 19.20
N TYR A 116 -16.22 -4.63 19.00
CA TYR A 116 -16.44 -3.91 17.74
C TYR A 116 -15.45 -4.28 16.62
N LYS A 117 -14.40 -5.03 16.92
CA LYS A 117 -13.57 -5.72 15.90
C LYS A 117 -14.33 -6.82 15.16
N ARG A 118 -15.42 -7.34 15.75
CA ARG A 118 -16.21 -8.45 15.21
C ARG A 118 -17.58 -8.04 14.69
N ILE A 119 -17.97 -6.79 14.84
CA ILE A 119 -19.24 -6.25 14.39
C ILE A 119 -19.01 -5.37 13.18
N SER A 120 -19.78 -5.59 12.10
CA SER A 120 -19.66 -4.77 10.90
C SER A 120 -20.05 -3.32 11.18
N LEU A 121 -19.50 -2.40 10.39
CA LEU A 121 -19.88 -0.98 10.48
C LEU A 121 -21.39 -0.81 10.29
N LYS A 122 -21.97 -1.50 9.31
CA LYS A 122 -23.41 -1.48 9.04
C LYS A 122 -24.24 -1.84 10.28
N ASP A 123 -23.90 -2.95 10.93
CA ASP A 123 -24.66 -3.45 12.09
C ASP A 123 -24.43 -2.60 13.34
N ALA A 124 -23.29 -1.93 13.43
CA ALA A 124 -22.95 -1.08 14.57
C ALA A 124 -23.57 0.32 14.51
N LEU A 125 -23.84 0.87 13.32
CA LEU A 125 -24.34 2.23 13.15
C LEU A 125 -25.81 2.37 13.56
N GLY A 126 -26.64 1.37 13.36
CA GLY A 126 -28.10 1.50 13.58
C GLY A 126 -28.78 2.36 12.53
N GLU A 127 -29.83 3.11 12.92
CA GLU A 127 -30.59 3.95 12.00
C GLU A 127 -29.85 5.23 11.65
N LEU A 128 -29.86 5.57 10.35
CA LEU A 128 -29.27 6.76 9.76
C LEU A 128 -30.32 7.47 8.89
N SER A 129 -30.11 8.74 8.62
CA SER A 129 -30.84 9.42 7.57
C SER A 129 -30.49 8.83 6.20
N GLU A 130 -31.37 8.94 5.22
CA GLU A 130 -31.12 8.46 3.86
C GLU A 130 -29.82 9.02 3.26
N SER A 131 -29.54 10.31 3.52
CA SER A 131 -28.29 10.94 3.09
C SER A 131 -27.08 10.42 3.87
N GLY A 132 -27.23 10.22 5.19
CA GLY A 132 -26.19 9.66 6.06
C GLY A 132 -25.83 8.24 5.65
N GLU A 133 -26.82 7.40 5.40
CA GLU A 133 -26.57 6.04 4.94
C GLU A 133 -25.79 5.99 3.63
N LYS A 134 -26.20 6.78 2.62
CA LYS A 134 -25.50 6.84 1.34
C LYS A 134 -24.03 7.26 1.49
N LEU A 135 -23.76 8.28 2.31
CA LEU A 135 -22.42 8.81 2.53
C LEU A 135 -21.55 7.85 3.33
N LEU A 136 -22.08 7.31 4.45
CA LEU A 136 -21.33 6.39 5.32
C LEU A 136 -21.08 5.03 4.68
N LYS A 137 -21.94 4.63 3.74
CA LYS A 137 -21.73 3.44 2.90
C LYS A 137 -20.60 3.62 1.88
N ALA A 138 -20.42 4.85 1.38
CA ALA A 138 -19.35 5.16 0.42
C ALA A 138 -17.97 5.33 1.07
N LEU A 139 -17.91 5.82 2.34
CA LEU A 139 -16.64 6.11 3.02
C LEU A 139 -15.68 4.93 3.09
N PRO A 140 -16.07 3.73 3.56
CA PRO A 140 -15.18 2.57 3.60
C PRO A 140 -14.62 2.17 2.23
N LEU A 141 -15.41 2.36 1.17
CA LEU A 141 -14.95 2.12 -0.21
C LEU A 141 -13.89 3.12 -0.64
N ILE A 142 -14.04 4.39 -0.24
CA ILE A 142 -13.08 5.45 -0.56
C ILE A 142 -11.80 5.28 0.25
N MET A 143 -11.91 4.90 1.53
CA MET A 143 -10.78 4.80 2.45
C MET A 143 -9.95 3.53 2.21
N ASP A 144 -10.60 2.38 2.19
CA ASP A 144 -9.94 1.07 2.27
C ASP A 144 -10.37 0.10 1.15
N GLY A 145 -11.22 0.55 0.22
CA GLY A 145 -11.76 -0.31 -0.86
C GLY A 145 -12.67 -1.43 -0.36
N VAL A 146 -13.24 -1.29 0.86
CA VAL A 146 -14.02 -2.32 1.55
C VAL A 146 -15.46 -1.86 1.70
N VAL A 147 -16.42 -2.78 1.54
CA VAL A 147 -17.83 -2.46 1.77
C VAL A 147 -18.16 -2.41 3.27
N TRP A 148 -19.05 -1.54 3.68
CA TRP A 148 -19.38 -1.31 5.10
C TRP A 148 -19.99 -2.52 5.83
N GLN A 149 -20.46 -3.52 5.08
CA GLN A 149 -20.94 -4.80 5.62
C GLN A 149 -19.80 -5.71 6.10
N THR A 150 -18.60 -5.54 5.56
CA THR A 150 -17.42 -6.35 5.90
C THR A 150 -16.39 -5.60 6.72
N MET A 151 -16.35 -4.26 6.63
CA MET A 151 -15.50 -3.43 7.47
C MET A 151 -15.95 -3.51 8.93
N SER A 152 -15.06 -3.76 9.87
CA SER A 152 -15.39 -3.69 11.27
C SER A 152 -15.63 -2.25 11.73
N ALA A 153 -16.54 -2.07 12.68
CA ALA A 153 -16.81 -0.76 13.28
C ALA A 153 -15.55 -0.20 13.99
N PHE A 154 -14.70 -1.08 14.51
CA PHE A 154 -13.43 -0.69 15.13
C PHE A 154 -12.47 -0.09 14.11
N GLU A 155 -12.24 -0.76 12.97
CA GLU A 155 -11.36 -0.26 11.91
C GLU A 155 -11.85 1.07 11.35
N PHE A 156 -13.16 1.20 11.12
CA PHE A 156 -13.74 2.46 10.66
C PHE A 156 -13.45 3.63 11.61
N VAL A 157 -13.67 3.46 12.92
CA VAL A 157 -13.40 4.51 13.91
C VAL A 157 -11.89 4.79 13.99
N LYS A 158 -11.04 3.76 13.94
CA LYS A 158 -9.57 3.92 13.96
C LYS A 158 -9.03 4.62 12.72
N SER A 159 -9.60 4.40 11.56
CA SER A 159 -9.20 5.11 10.35
C SER A 159 -9.38 6.64 10.50
N PHE A 160 -10.35 7.10 11.28
CA PHE A 160 -10.51 8.53 11.55
C PHE A 160 -9.46 9.12 12.51
N ASP A 161 -8.90 8.32 13.43
CA ASP A 161 -7.81 8.79 14.30
C ASP A 161 -6.59 9.26 13.48
N HIS A 162 -6.34 8.62 12.34
CA HIS A 162 -5.18 8.90 11.51
C HIS A 162 -5.46 9.93 10.40
N VAL A 163 -6.67 9.97 9.87
CA VAL A 163 -6.98 10.78 8.68
C VAL A 163 -7.87 11.99 8.95
N GLY A 164 -8.63 12.01 10.04
CA GLY A 164 -9.66 13.03 10.28
C GLY A 164 -9.16 14.46 10.47
N LEU A 165 -7.91 14.64 10.90
CA LEU A 165 -7.27 15.96 11.10
C LEU A 165 -6.08 16.19 10.17
N SER A 166 -5.78 15.24 9.29
CA SER A 166 -4.64 15.31 8.38
C SER A 166 -4.96 16.16 7.16
N LYS A 167 -3.97 16.88 6.66
CA LYS A 167 -4.08 17.54 5.36
C LYS A 167 -4.11 16.48 4.27
N GLN A 168 -4.98 16.69 3.30
CA GLN A 168 -5.12 15.83 2.15
C GLN A 168 -4.25 16.34 0.99
N TYR A 169 -3.55 15.42 0.35
CA TYR A 169 -2.73 15.68 -0.80
C TYR A 169 -3.17 14.79 -1.96
N VAL A 170 -2.93 15.25 -3.16
CA VAL A 170 -3.09 14.47 -4.40
C VAL A 170 -1.75 14.37 -5.11
N GLN A 171 -1.52 13.23 -5.73
CA GLN A 171 -0.35 13.02 -6.55
C GLN A 171 -0.40 13.97 -7.77
N LYS A 172 0.67 14.75 -7.98
CA LYS A 172 0.79 15.70 -9.10
C LYS A 172 1.62 15.17 -10.26
N VAL A 173 2.39 14.12 -10.04
CA VAL A 173 3.21 13.43 -11.03
C VAL A 173 2.68 12.03 -11.30
N SER A 174 3.12 11.38 -12.38
CA SER A 174 2.73 10.00 -12.65
C SER A 174 3.40 9.02 -11.69
N GLY A 175 2.81 7.82 -11.55
CA GLY A 175 3.40 6.74 -10.76
C GLY A 175 4.78 6.35 -11.28
N LYS A 176 5.00 6.49 -12.59
CA LYS A 176 6.32 6.26 -13.20
C LYS A 176 7.38 7.20 -12.65
N VAL A 177 7.10 8.50 -12.57
CA VAL A 177 8.07 9.49 -12.03
C VAL A 177 8.45 9.15 -10.60
N MET A 178 7.49 8.76 -9.79
CA MET A 178 7.71 8.33 -8.41
C MET A 178 8.58 7.07 -8.34
N SER A 179 8.28 6.07 -9.16
CA SER A 179 9.05 4.84 -9.25
C SER A 179 10.48 5.07 -9.74
N ASP A 180 10.66 5.93 -10.76
CA ASP A 180 11.98 6.27 -11.30
C ASP A 180 12.85 6.97 -10.24
N LYS A 181 12.28 7.85 -9.41
CA LYS A 181 13.00 8.49 -8.30
C LYS A 181 13.45 7.46 -7.25
N MET A 182 12.57 6.54 -6.84
CA MET A 182 12.94 5.47 -5.91
C MET A 182 13.99 4.52 -6.50
N GLN A 183 13.81 4.11 -7.75
CA GLN A 183 14.80 3.27 -8.45
C GLN A 183 16.15 3.96 -8.50
N LYS A 184 16.20 5.24 -8.85
CA LYS A 184 17.45 6.01 -8.89
C LYS A 184 18.14 6.02 -7.52
N ALA A 185 17.41 6.32 -6.45
CA ALA A 185 17.97 6.33 -5.09
C ALA A 185 18.57 4.98 -4.70
N LEU A 186 17.92 3.87 -5.09
CA LEU A 186 18.41 2.51 -4.85
C LEU A 186 19.65 2.17 -5.68
N VAL A 187 19.67 2.56 -6.96
CA VAL A 187 20.85 2.36 -7.83
C VAL A 187 22.04 3.15 -7.32
N ASP A 188 21.85 4.38 -6.88
CA ASP A 188 22.89 5.22 -6.28
C ASP A 188 23.47 4.59 -4.99
N LYS A 189 22.73 3.69 -4.33
CA LYS A 189 23.15 2.87 -3.18
C LYS A 189 23.70 1.48 -3.57
N GLY A 190 23.81 1.17 -4.85
CA GLY A 190 24.41 -0.06 -5.36
C GLY A 190 23.44 -1.21 -5.57
N VAL A 191 22.11 -0.98 -5.55
CA VAL A 191 21.13 -2.01 -5.91
C VAL A 191 21.18 -2.29 -7.41
N THR A 192 21.19 -3.57 -7.76
CA THR A 192 21.06 -4.03 -9.15
C THR A 192 19.61 -4.32 -9.47
N PHE A 193 19.11 -3.82 -10.59
CA PHE A 193 17.77 -4.16 -11.12
C PHE A 193 17.91 -5.09 -12.33
N MET A 194 17.12 -6.14 -12.33
CA MET A 194 17.07 -7.16 -13.38
C MET A 194 15.62 -7.26 -13.86
N PHE A 195 15.33 -6.58 -14.97
CA PHE A 195 14.02 -6.58 -15.61
C PHE A 195 13.83 -7.76 -16.57
N ASP A 196 12.59 -7.98 -17.05
CA ASP A 196 12.22 -9.12 -17.90
C ASP A 196 12.61 -10.47 -17.27
N ARG A 197 12.36 -10.57 -15.95
CA ARG A 197 12.68 -11.72 -15.11
C ARG A 197 11.44 -12.17 -14.34
N ASP A 198 10.57 -12.96 -14.98
CA ASP A 198 9.43 -13.58 -14.30
C ASP A 198 9.88 -14.82 -13.52
N LEU A 199 9.61 -14.83 -12.22
CA LEU A 199 9.89 -16.00 -11.37
C LEU A 199 8.84 -17.07 -11.64
N GLU A 200 9.28 -18.21 -12.20
CA GLU A 200 8.39 -19.33 -12.57
C GLU A 200 8.26 -20.37 -11.45
N LYS A 201 9.35 -20.62 -10.73
CA LYS A 201 9.40 -21.71 -9.76
C LYS A 201 10.39 -21.42 -8.64
N VAL A 202 10.01 -21.81 -7.42
CA VAL A 202 10.91 -21.92 -6.27
C VAL A 202 10.89 -23.37 -5.81
N HIS A 203 12.06 -24.00 -5.74
CA HIS A 203 12.24 -25.33 -5.21
C HIS A 203 13.02 -25.25 -3.90
N TYR A 204 12.45 -25.80 -2.84
CA TYR A 204 13.09 -25.86 -1.53
C TYR A 204 13.89 -27.14 -1.40
N GLU A 205 15.12 -27.02 -0.93
CA GLU A 205 16.02 -28.08 -0.60
C GLU A 205 16.25 -28.12 0.91
N LYS A 206 16.86 -29.17 1.42
CA LYS A 206 17.09 -29.31 2.87
C LYS A 206 17.86 -28.12 3.49
N ASP A 207 18.79 -27.55 2.71
CA ASP A 207 19.74 -26.54 3.17
C ASP A 207 19.61 -25.20 2.42
N GLY A 208 18.50 -24.97 1.67
CA GLY A 208 18.33 -23.76 0.90
C GLY A 208 17.17 -23.77 -0.09
N TYR A 209 17.28 -23.01 -1.15
CA TYR A 209 16.30 -22.97 -2.24
C TYR A 209 17.00 -22.80 -3.60
N GLU A 210 16.30 -23.20 -4.66
CA GLU A 210 16.60 -22.83 -6.03
C GLU A 210 15.39 -22.10 -6.63
N ALA A 211 15.59 -20.86 -7.08
CA ALA A 211 14.56 -20.10 -7.79
C ALA A 211 14.92 -20.01 -9.28
N THR A 212 13.96 -20.34 -10.15
CA THR A 212 14.12 -20.39 -11.61
C THR A 212 13.24 -19.34 -12.28
N PHE A 213 13.84 -18.52 -13.14
CA PHE A 213 13.16 -17.50 -13.92
C PHE A 213 12.78 -18.00 -15.33
N SER A 214 11.86 -17.28 -15.98
CA SER A 214 11.36 -17.58 -17.33
C SER A 214 12.46 -17.72 -18.39
N ASN A 215 13.53 -16.96 -18.25
CA ASN A 215 14.71 -17.03 -19.13
C ASN A 215 15.69 -18.16 -18.76
N LYS A 216 15.30 -19.08 -17.86
CA LYS A 216 16.09 -20.19 -17.33
C LYS A 216 17.30 -19.81 -16.45
N THR A 217 17.45 -18.54 -16.12
CA THR A 217 18.40 -18.13 -15.08
C THR A 217 17.94 -18.70 -13.72
N LYS A 218 18.90 -19.11 -12.91
CA LYS A 218 18.67 -19.65 -11.57
C LYS A 218 19.45 -18.87 -10.53
N ILE A 219 18.87 -18.75 -9.35
CA ILE A 219 19.51 -18.21 -8.14
C ILE A 219 19.35 -19.22 -7.00
N LYS A 220 20.38 -19.32 -6.15
CA LYS A 220 20.48 -20.30 -5.05
C LYS A 220 21.13 -19.72 -3.81
N ASP A 221 20.88 -20.34 -2.68
CA ASP A 221 21.67 -20.27 -1.43
C ASP A 221 21.83 -18.86 -0.83
N ASP A 222 20.97 -17.93 -1.20
CA ASP A 222 20.93 -16.57 -0.70
C ASP A 222 19.56 -16.30 -0.02
N ILE A 223 19.29 -15.06 0.33
CA ILE A 223 17.98 -14.68 0.88
C ILE A 223 17.04 -14.33 -0.29
N LEU A 224 15.87 -14.95 -0.33
CA LEU A 224 14.81 -14.65 -1.28
C LEU A 224 13.66 -13.93 -0.58
N VAL A 225 13.31 -12.76 -1.10
CA VAL A 225 12.18 -11.96 -0.60
C VAL A 225 11.14 -11.80 -1.70
N LEU A 226 9.93 -12.28 -1.48
CA LEU A 226 8.84 -12.20 -2.45
C LEU A 226 7.97 -10.97 -2.19
N CYS A 227 8.10 -9.95 -3.02
CA CYS A 227 7.32 -8.70 -3.00
C CYS A 227 6.36 -8.64 -4.20
N ILE A 228 5.64 -9.72 -4.44
CA ILE A 228 4.70 -9.93 -5.52
C ILE A 228 3.30 -10.17 -4.97
N ASP A 229 2.32 -10.32 -5.84
CA ASP A 229 0.95 -10.67 -5.46
C ASP A 229 0.90 -11.95 -4.60
N ASN A 230 0.10 -11.92 -3.53
CA ASN A 230 0.02 -13.03 -2.56
C ASN A 230 -0.41 -14.34 -3.20
N SER A 231 -1.33 -14.33 -4.16
CA SER A 231 -1.80 -15.54 -4.83
C SER A 231 -0.69 -16.15 -5.67
N LYS A 232 0.10 -15.33 -6.35
CA LYS A 232 1.29 -15.78 -7.08
C LYS A 232 2.39 -16.27 -6.15
N ALA A 233 2.63 -15.59 -5.04
CA ALA A 233 3.62 -16.02 -4.04
C ALA A 233 3.25 -17.40 -3.48
N LEU A 234 1.99 -17.62 -3.08
CA LEU A 234 1.51 -18.92 -2.60
C LEU A 234 1.66 -20.04 -3.64
N GLN A 235 1.39 -19.75 -4.93
CA GLN A 235 1.62 -20.71 -6.01
C GLN A 235 3.09 -21.10 -6.17
N LEU A 236 4.00 -20.16 -5.96
CA LEU A 236 5.44 -20.38 -6.10
C LEU A 236 6.05 -21.18 -4.93
N VAL A 237 5.58 -20.92 -3.71
CA VAL A 237 6.08 -21.63 -2.52
C VAL A 237 5.38 -22.98 -2.30
N GLY A 238 4.20 -23.19 -2.90
CA GLY A 238 3.45 -24.45 -2.83
C GLY A 238 2.97 -24.81 -1.41
N GLU A 239 2.57 -26.08 -1.24
CA GLU A 239 2.09 -26.60 0.05
C GLU A 239 3.23 -26.93 1.05
N ASN A 240 4.46 -26.56 0.73
CA ASN A 240 5.65 -26.86 1.54
C ASN A 240 6.01 -25.72 2.53
N TRP A 241 5.04 -25.01 2.98
CA TRP A 241 5.16 -24.00 4.05
C TRP A 241 4.82 -24.61 5.41
#